data_567b3b8ca811666f2c628941913f31a5
#
_entry.id   567b3b8ca811666f2c628941913f31a5
#
_cell.length_a   1.000
_cell.length_b   1.000
_cell.length_c   1.000
_cell.angle_alpha   90.00
_cell.angle_beta   90.00
_cell.angle_gamma   90.00
#
_symmetry.space_group_name_H-M   'P 1'
#
loop_
_entity.id
_entity.type
_entity.pdbx_description
1 polymer ?
#
loop_
_entity_poly.entity_id
_entity_poly.type
_entity_poly.pdbx_seq_one_letter_code
_entity_poly.pdbx_strand_id
1 'polypeptide(L)'
;MLIIPNRENLEQCVAFAKKHGLGFEYNDFFAPSLLDDAKRLEEVIQLYRQSGVPEYCTVHGAFFDVIPCSVDEKVKEISIQRIEASIEVAKRIGAKAVVFHTNYNPFLNSKEYVDKWVENNISFWSSELEKHSDIQIYLENMFDTTPDILEALSKSLCKYPNYGVCFDYAHAVISPTAPELWAKQLGRFVKHVHINDNDLVSDLHLAWGNGKINRKDFYALYEAYMPDASILIETSCIEDSKESFEQMKQEGFLTE
;
A
#
# COMPACT_ATOMS: atom_id res chain seq x y z
N MET A 1 5.36 -7.64 10.43
CA MET A 1 5.96 -7.02 9.22
C MET A 1 5.70 -7.89 7.98
N LEU A 2 5.81 -7.30 6.80
CA LEU A 2 5.61 -7.96 5.51
C LEU A 2 6.81 -7.70 4.59
N ILE A 3 6.96 -8.57 3.59
CA ILE A 3 7.88 -8.39 2.45
C ILE A 3 7.14 -8.68 1.14
N ILE A 4 7.68 -8.21 0.01
CA ILE A 4 7.16 -8.56 -1.31
C ILE A 4 7.75 -9.91 -1.75
N PRO A 5 6.92 -10.94 -1.99
CA PRO A 5 7.41 -12.20 -2.54
C PRO A 5 7.71 -12.04 -4.04
N ASN A 6 8.87 -12.51 -4.46
CA ASN A 6 9.25 -12.57 -5.87
C ASN A 6 9.07 -14.01 -6.38
N ARG A 7 8.38 -14.19 -7.51
CA ARG A 7 8.13 -15.53 -8.09
C ARG A 7 9.41 -16.28 -8.44
N GLU A 8 10.44 -15.57 -8.89
CA GLU A 8 11.74 -16.17 -9.25
C GLU A 8 12.49 -16.74 -8.05
N ASN A 9 12.28 -16.14 -6.86
CA ASN A 9 12.93 -16.51 -5.61
C ASN A 9 11.94 -16.88 -4.51
N LEU A 10 10.76 -17.40 -4.90
CA LEU A 10 9.63 -17.63 -3.99
C LEU A 10 9.99 -18.54 -2.81
N GLU A 11 10.76 -19.60 -3.03
CA GLU A 11 11.21 -20.50 -1.95
C GLU A 11 12.05 -19.77 -0.91
N GLN A 12 12.90 -18.84 -1.34
CA GLN A 12 13.72 -18.01 -0.43
C GLN A 12 12.84 -17.02 0.35
N CYS A 13 11.87 -16.38 -0.32
CA CYS A 13 10.91 -15.49 0.33
C CYS A 13 10.11 -16.25 1.41
N VAL A 14 9.59 -17.43 1.10
CA VAL A 14 8.83 -18.28 2.03
C VAL A 14 9.69 -18.73 3.20
N ALA A 15 10.93 -19.17 2.95
CA ALA A 15 11.85 -19.59 4.01
C ALA A 15 12.18 -18.43 4.96
N PHE A 16 12.44 -17.25 4.42
CA PHE A 16 12.74 -16.05 5.19
C PHE A 16 11.52 -15.59 6.00
N ALA A 17 10.36 -15.51 5.38
CA ALA A 17 9.12 -15.15 6.06
C ALA A 17 8.78 -16.11 7.22
N LYS A 18 8.87 -17.41 6.99
CA LYS A 18 8.66 -18.43 8.05
C LYS A 18 9.64 -18.31 9.20
N LYS A 19 10.94 -18.08 8.88
CA LYS A 19 11.98 -17.95 9.91
C LYS A 19 11.75 -16.77 10.84
N HIS A 20 11.20 -15.66 10.32
CA HIS A 20 11.08 -14.39 11.04
C HIS A 20 9.63 -13.99 11.35
N GLY A 21 8.65 -14.86 11.05
CA GLY A 21 7.23 -14.57 11.32
C GLY A 21 6.67 -13.42 10.45
N LEU A 22 7.16 -13.27 9.21
CA LEU A 22 6.75 -12.20 8.31
C LEU A 22 5.54 -12.59 7.47
N GLY A 23 4.75 -11.59 7.09
CA GLY A 23 3.70 -11.70 6.09
C GLY A 23 4.20 -11.40 4.67
N PHE A 24 3.26 -11.43 3.73
CA PHE A 24 3.51 -11.04 2.33
C PHE A 24 2.57 -9.93 1.90
N GLU A 25 3.09 -9.01 1.07
CA GLU A 25 2.28 -8.21 0.18
C GLU A 25 2.56 -8.63 -1.27
N TYR A 26 1.49 -9.04 -1.98
CA TYR A 26 1.61 -9.53 -3.34
C TYR A 26 1.48 -8.38 -4.33
N ASN A 27 2.58 -8.05 -5.02
CA ASN A 27 2.64 -6.94 -5.99
C ASN A 27 2.47 -7.38 -7.45
N ASP A 28 2.35 -8.68 -7.76
CA ASP A 28 2.12 -9.14 -9.14
C ASP A 28 0.78 -8.70 -9.71
N PHE A 29 -0.22 -8.56 -8.84
CA PHE A 29 -1.62 -8.41 -9.23
C PHE A 29 -2.04 -6.98 -9.58
N PHE A 30 -1.12 -6.02 -9.51
CA PHE A 30 -1.40 -4.69 -10.07
C PHE A 30 -1.35 -4.65 -11.60
N ALA A 31 -0.66 -5.62 -12.23
CA ALA A 31 -0.38 -5.58 -13.66
C ALA A 31 -1.62 -5.91 -14.51
N PRO A 32 -2.09 -4.99 -15.37
CA PRO A 32 -3.25 -5.25 -16.24
C PRO A 32 -3.09 -6.48 -17.12
N SER A 33 -1.86 -6.74 -17.61
CA SER A 33 -1.55 -7.92 -18.44
C SER A 33 -1.73 -9.24 -17.71
N LEU A 34 -1.64 -9.26 -16.38
CA LEU A 34 -1.94 -10.44 -15.58
C LEU A 34 -3.45 -10.54 -15.29
N LEU A 35 -4.08 -9.42 -14.93
CA LEU A 35 -5.51 -9.38 -14.61
C LEU A 35 -6.38 -9.76 -15.82
N ASP A 36 -5.93 -9.46 -17.05
CA ASP A 36 -6.66 -9.77 -18.30
C ASP A 36 -6.43 -11.20 -18.80
N ASP A 37 -5.44 -11.92 -18.29
CA ASP A 37 -5.17 -13.31 -18.65
C ASP A 37 -5.68 -14.27 -17.56
N ALA A 38 -6.93 -14.67 -17.64
CA ALA A 38 -7.57 -15.51 -16.62
C ALA A 38 -6.81 -16.82 -16.33
N LYS A 39 -6.15 -17.41 -17.35
CA LYS A 39 -5.39 -18.65 -17.17
C LYS A 39 -4.11 -18.39 -16.38
N ARG A 40 -3.35 -17.38 -16.80
CA ARG A 40 -2.10 -17.00 -16.13
C ARG A 40 -2.35 -16.49 -14.72
N LEU A 41 -3.42 -15.74 -14.52
CA LEU A 41 -3.85 -15.26 -13.21
C LEU A 41 -4.13 -16.44 -12.26
N GLU A 42 -4.85 -17.46 -12.74
CA GLU A 42 -5.09 -18.67 -11.94
C GLU A 42 -3.80 -19.40 -11.60
N GLU A 43 -2.89 -19.56 -12.57
CA GLU A 43 -1.59 -20.21 -12.38
C GLU A 43 -0.78 -19.48 -11.27
N VAL A 44 -0.75 -18.14 -11.28
CA VAL A 44 -0.04 -17.33 -10.28
C VAL A 44 -0.68 -17.43 -8.89
N ILE A 45 -2.01 -17.36 -8.81
CA ILE A 45 -2.73 -17.53 -7.53
C ILE A 45 -2.44 -18.93 -6.94
N GLN A 46 -2.49 -19.97 -7.75
CA GLN A 46 -2.20 -21.34 -7.29
C GLN A 46 -0.74 -21.51 -6.87
N LEU A 47 0.20 -20.92 -7.60
CA LEU A 47 1.62 -20.92 -7.22
C LEU A 47 1.80 -20.37 -5.79
N TYR A 48 1.26 -19.19 -5.49
CA TYR A 48 1.37 -18.59 -4.16
C TYR A 48 0.66 -19.43 -3.10
N ARG A 49 -0.55 -19.91 -3.36
CA ARG A 49 -1.28 -20.75 -2.40
C ARG A 49 -0.55 -22.06 -2.07
N GLN A 50 0.10 -22.69 -3.05
CA GLN A 50 0.85 -23.94 -2.86
C GLN A 50 2.20 -23.73 -2.18
N SER A 51 2.81 -22.55 -2.29
CA SER A 51 4.09 -22.25 -1.65
C SER A 51 4.00 -22.06 -0.12
N GLY A 52 2.80 -21.91 0.40
CA GLY A 52 2.53 -21.65 1.82
C GLY A 52 2.37 -20.17 2.09
N VAL A 53 1.17 -19.66 1.85
CA VAL A 53 0.77 -18.28 2.17
C VAL A 53 0.92 -18.02 3.67
N PRO A 54 1.59 -16.93 4.11
CA PRO A 54 1.59 -16.52 5.49
C PRO A 54 0.17 -16.25 6.01
N GLU A 55 -0.02 -16.37 7.33
CA GLU A 55 -1.32 -16.11 7.95
C GLU A 55 -1.81 -14.66 7.70
N TYR A 56 -0.88 -13.72 7.66
CA TYR A 56 -1.17 -12.32 7.31
C TYR A 56 -0.54 -11.98 5.96
N CYS A 57 -1.37 -11.62 5.01
CA CYS A 57 -0.93 -11.10 3.72
C CYS A 57 -1.88 -10.03 3.21
N THR A 58 -1.35 -9.18 2.36
CA THR A 58 -2.03 -8.09 1.66
C THR A 58 -1.79 -8.22 0.15
N VAL A 59 -2.51 -7.47 -0.64
CA VAL A 59 -2.32 -7.36 -2.10
C VAL A 59 -2.20 -5.89 -2.44
N HIS A 60 -1.18 -5.53 -3.21
CA HIS A 60 -1.17 -4.24 -3.88
C HIS A 60 -2.10 -4.32 -5.10
N GLY A 61 -3.15 -3.51 -5.08
CA GLY A 61 -4.12 -3.46 -6.17
C GLY A 61 -3.59 -2.77 -7.41
N ALA A 62 -4.37 -2.75 -8.46
CA ALA A 62 -4.07 -1.98 -9.67
C ALA A 62 -3.99 -0.48 -9.34
N PHE A 63 -2.95 0.21 -9.81
CA PHE A 63 -2.71 1.61 -9.48
C PHE A 63 -2.41 2.48 -10.69
N PHE A 64 -1.73 1.98 -11.72
CA PHE A 64 -1.45 2.76 -12.92
C PHE A 64 -2.74 3.11 -13.66
N ASP A 65 -2.95 4.41 -13.91
CA ASP A 65 -4.09 4.95 -14.67
C ASP A 65 -5.48 4.56 -14.12
N VAL A 66 -5.56 4.21 -12.82
CA VAL A 66 -6.82 3.84 -12.16
C VAL A 66 -7.49 5.09 -11.59
N ILE A 67 -8.51 5.60 -12.29
CA ILE A 67 -9.22 6.83 -11.96
C ILE A 67 -10.74 6.55 -11.88
N PRO A 68 -11.23 5.94 -10.77
CA PRO A 68 -12.62 5.48 -10.66
C PRO A 68 -13.65 6.62 -10.70
N CYS A 69 -13.21 7.85 -10.46
CA CYS A 69 -14.05 9.04 -10.52
C CYS A 69 -13.79 9.90 -11.78
N SER A 70 -13.25 9.30 -12.86
CA SER A 70 -13.01 9.99 -14.13
C SER A 70 -14.31 10.55 -14.70
N VAL A 71 -14.20 11.71 -15.38
CA VAL A 71 -15.29 12.28 -16.17
C VAL A 71 -15.47 11.55 -17.50
N ASP A 72 -14.45 10.83 -17.96
CA ASP A 72 -14.55 9.92 -19.12
C ASP A 72 -15.11 8.58 -18.64
N GLU A 73 -16.30 8.24 -19.10
CA GLU A 73 -17.00 7.01 -18.65
C GLU A 73 -16.22 5.73 -18.99
N LYS A 74 -15.43 5.70 -20.08
CA LYS A 74 -14.61 4.53 -20.42
C LYS A 74 -13.43 4.35 -19.47
N VAL A 75 -12.76 5.47 -19.10
CA VAL A 75 -11.68 5.44 -18.10
C VAL A 75 -12.22 5.03 -16.74
N LYS A 76 -13.36 5.57 -16.36
CA LYS A 76 -14.06 5.21 -15.13
C LYS A 76 -14.43 3.73 -15.08
N GLU A 77 -15.06 3.22 -16.14
CA GLU A 77 -15.47 1.82 -16.24
C GLU A 77 -14.28 0.86 -16.10
N ILE A 78 -13.20 1.07 -16.87
CA ILE A 78 -12.02 0.22 -16.77
C ILE A 78 -11.34 0.33 -15.40
N SER A 79 -11.32 1.52 -14.80
CA SER A 79 -10.76 1.72 -13.45
C SER A 79 -11.53 0.93 -12.40
N ILE A 80 -12.86 0.97 -12.44
CA ILE A 80 -13.72 0.17 -11.54
C ILE A 80 -13.46 -1.33 -11.74
N GLN A 81 -13.38 -1.79 -12.99
CA GLN A 81 -13.06 -3.19 -13.29
C GLN A 81 -11.69 -3.62 -12.72
N ARG A 82 -10.67 -2.74 -12.77
CA ARG A 82 -9.35 -3.03 -12.19
C ARG A 82 -9.41 -3.14 -10.65
N ILE A 83 -10.12 -2.23 -10.00
CA ILE A 83 -10.31 -2.25 -8.54
C ILE A 83 -11.03 -3.55 -8.12
N GLU A 84 -12.15 -3.87 -8.77
CA GLU A 84 -12.91 -5.07 -8.49
C GLU A 84 -12.08 -6.36 -8.71
N ALA A 85 -11.33 -6.43 -9.81
CA ALA A 85 -10.45 -7.56 -10.09
C ALA A 85 -9.38 -7.73 -9.01
N SER A 86 -8.79 -6.63 -8.52
CA SER A 86 -7.79 -6.66 -7.45
C SER A 86 -8.39 -7.16 -6.13
N ILE A 87 -9.60 -6.71 -5.78
CA ILE A 87 -10.32 -7.15 -4.58
C ILE A 87 -10.65 -8.65 -4.69
N GLU A 88 -11.13 -9.10 -5.84
CA GLU A 88 -11.45 -10.51 -6.07
C GLU A 88 -10.20 -11.40 -5.95
N VAL A 89 -9.08 -10.98 -6.54
CA VAL A 89 -7.80 -11.69 -6.41
C VAL A 89 -7.38 -11.79 -4.96
N ALA A 90 -7.48 -10.69 -4.20
CA ALA A 90 -7.11 -10.67 -2.79
C ALA A 90 -7.95 -11.67 -1.96
N LYS A 91 -9.25 -11.72 -2.19
CA LYS A 91 -10.14 -12.71 -1.56
C LYS A 91 -9.75 -14.14 -1.94
N ARG A 92 -9.46 -14.38 -3.21
CA ARG A 92 -9.07 -15.70 -3.71
C ARG A 92 -7.75 -16.20 -3.15
N ILE A 93 -6.77 -15.31 -2.92
CA ILE A 93 -5.49 -15.67 -2.31
C ILE A 93 -5.56 -15.77 -0.78
N GLY A 94 -6.63 -15.23 -0.17
CA GLY A 94 -6.84 -15.21 1.26
C GLY A 94 -6.18 -14.00 1.97
N ALA A 95 -5.94 -12.93 1.21
CA ALA A 95 -5.39 -11.69 1.76
C ALA A 95 -6.35 -11.01 2.73
N LYS A 96 -5.80 -10.29 3.69
CA LYS A 96 -6.56 -9.54 4.69
C LYS A 96 -6.92 -8.13 4.22
N ALA A 97 -6.12 -7.57 3.32
CA ALA A 97 -6.31 -6.22 2.80
C ALA A 97 -5.88 -6.08 1.34
N VAL A 98 -6.40 -5.03 0.69
CA VAL A 98 -5.94 -4.53 -0.61
C VAL A 98 -5.55 -3.08 -0.45
N VAL A 99 -4.39 -2.71 -1.00
CA VAL A 99 -3.89 -1.32 -1.03
C VAL A 99 -4.19 -0.71 -2.39
N PHE A 100 -4.70 0.52 -2.40
CA PHE A 100 -4.92 1.31 -3.61
C PHE A 100 -4.39 2.72 -3.40
N HIS A 101 -3.82 3.30 -4.44
CA HIS A 101 -3.36 4.69 -4.42
C HIS A 101 -4.52 5.69 -4.51
N THR A 102 -4.33 6.90 -3.97
CA THR A 102 -5.29 8.00 -4.17
C THR A 102 -5.40 8.40 -5.63
N ASN A 103 -4.30 8.31 -6.40
CA ASN A 103 -4.18 8.78 -7.78
C ASN A 103 -4.67 10.25 -7.96
N TYR A 104 -4.56 11.05 -6.91
CA TYR A 104 -4.83 12.47 -6.97
C TYR A 104 -3.74 13.20 -7.76
N ASN A 105 -4.15 14.09 -8.68
CA ASN A 105 -3.20 14.93 -9.39
C ASN A 105 -3.05 16.29 -8.69
N PRO A 106 -1.92 16.55 -7.99
CA PRO A 106 -1.74 17.77 -7.20
C PRO A 106 -1.62 19.06 -8.02
N PHE A 107 -1.42 18.96 -9.34
CA PHE A 107 -1.45 20.12 -10.23
C PHE A 107 -2.87 20.63 -10.50
N LEU A 108 -3.89 19.82 -10.21
CA LEU A 108 -5.30 20.20 -10.30
C LEU A 108 -5.81 20.60 -8.90
N ASN A 109 -5.40 21.77 -8.42
CA ASN A 109 -5.58 22.19 -7.03
C ASN A 109 -6.54 23.37 -6.81
N SER A 110 -7.38 23.70 -7.80
CA SER A 110 -8.45 24.66 -7.52
C SER A 110 -9.41 24.10 -6.48
N LYS A 111 -9.91 25.00 -5.61
CA LYS A 111 -10.82 24.55 -4.52
C LYS A 111 -12.01 23.76 -5.05
N GLU A 112 -12.62 24.20 -6.13
CA GLU A 112 -13.76 23.53 -6.76
C GLU A 112 -13.40 22.11 -7.24
N TYR A 113 -12.21 21.94 -7.85
CA TYR A 113 -11.74 20.63 -8.29
C TYR A 113 -11.49 19.70 -7.10
N VAL A 114 -10.80 20.21 -6.08
CA VAL A 114 -10.48 19.43 -4.85
C VAL A 114 -11.75 18.98 -4.15
N ASP A 115 -12.68 19.89 -3.89
CA ASP A 115 -13.95 19.59 -3.24
C ASP A 115 -14.71 18.49 -4.00
N LYS A 116 -14.80 18.64 -5.34
CA LYS A 116 -15.47 17.66 -6.19
C LYS A 116 -14.77 16.30 -6.23
N TRP A 117 -13.43 16.32 -6.29
CA TRP A 117 -12.63 15.11 -6.28
C TRP A 117 -12.85 14.33 -4.96
N VAL A 118 -12.80 15.02 -3.82
CA VAL A 118 -13.03 14.42 -2.51
C VAL A 118 -14.45 13.86 -2.41
N GLU A 119 -15.48 14.62 -2.80
CA GLU A 119 -16.88 14.19 -2.78
C GLU A 119 -17.09 12.91 -3.61
N ASN A 120 -16.60 12.89 -4.84
CA ASN A 120 -16.74 11.75 -5.73
C ASN A 120 -16.03 10.50 -5.18
N ASN A 121 -14.79 10.67 -4.65
CA ASN A 121 -14.04 9.55 -4.08
C ASN A 121 -14.66 9.04 -2.77
N ILE A 122 -15.20 9.91 -1.91
CA ILE A 122 -15.98 9.46 -0.74
C ILE A 122 -17.17 8.61 -1.18
N SER A 123 -17.92 9.05 -2.18
CA SER A 123 -19.06 8.31 -2.70
C SER A 123 -18.66 6.95 -3.25
N PHE A 124 -17.62 6.91 -4.09
CA PHE A 124 -17.12 5.69 -4.70
C PHE A 124 -16.61 4.70 -3.64
N TRP A 125 -15.67 5.12 -2.80
CA TRP A 125 -15.07 4.23 -1.81
C TRP A 125 -16.06 3.79 -0.73
N SER A 126 -17.06 4.63 -0.38
CA SER A 126 -18.16 4.20 0.51
C SER A 126 -18.90 2.99 -0.07
N SER A 127 -19.23 3.03 -1.37
CA SER A 127 -19.90 1.92 -2.07
C SER A 127 -19.05 0.66 -2.08
N GLU A 128 -17.74 0.79 -2.37
CA GLU A 128 -16.83 -0.36 -2.39
C GLU A 128 -16.63 -0.97 -1.00
N LEU A 129 -16.52 -0.14 0.03
CA LEU A 129 -16.39 -0.60 1.42
C LEU A 129 -17.65 -1.34 1.92
N GLU A 130 -18.84 -0.86 1.54
CA GLU A 130 -20.10 -1.54 1.84
C GLU A 130 -20.21 -2.88 1.11
N LYS A 131 -19.89 -2.90 -0.19
CA LYS A 131 -19.94 -4.09 -1.04
C LYS A 131 -18.95 -5.17 -0.61
N HIS A 132 -17.77 -4.77 -0.16
CA HIS A 132 -16.66 -5.65 0.19
C HIS A 132 -16.34 -5.61 1.70
N SER A 133 -17.36 -5.71 2.54
CA SER A 133 -17.21 -5.62 4.00
C SER A 133 -16.39 -6.76 4.64
N ASP A 134 -16.06 -7.79 3.89
CA ASP A 134 -15.30 -8.98 4.27
C ASP A 134 -13.78 -8.84 4.06
N ILE A 135 -13.30 -7.74 3.50
CA ILE A 135 -11.87 -7.46 3.28
C ILE A 135 -11.55 -6.01 3.64
N GLN A 136 -10.34 -5.78 4.13
CA GLN A 136 -9.86 -4.41 4.38
C GLN A 136 -9.45 -3.73 3.07
N ILE A 137 -9.76 -2.45 2.94
CA ILE A 137 -9.33 -1.59 1.82
C ILE A 137 -8.54 -0.42 2.39
N TYR A 138 -7.29 -0.28 1.94
CA TYR A 138 -6.40 0.79 2.38
C TYR A 138 -6.13 1.75 1.22
N LEU A 139 -6.22 3.05 1.51
CA LEU A 139 -5.85 4.10 0.57
C LEU A 139 -4.47 4.64 0.91
N GLU A 140 -3.62 4.72 -0.09
CA GLU A 140 -2.21 5.08 0.03
C GLU A 140 -1.93 6.46 -0.57
N ASN A 141 -1.10 7.26 0.13
CA ASN A 141 -0.53 8.49 -0.40
C ASN A 141 0.52 8.17 -1.47
N MET A 142 0.39 8.79 -2.64
CA MET A 142 1.37 8.61 -3.72
C MET A 142 1.94 9.95 -4.20
N PHE A 143 1.26 10.63 -5.11
CA PHE A 143 1.70 11.93 -5.62
C PHE A 143 1.17 13.11 -4.82
N ASP A 144 0.44 12.83 -3.76
CA ASP A 144 -0.11 13.84 -2.88
C ASP A 144 1.01 14.70 -2.30
N THR A 145 0.88 16.02 -2.42
CA THR A 145 1.87 16.96 -1.88
C THR A 145 1.66 17.31 -0.42
N THR A 146 0.45 17.04 0.09
CA THR A 146 0.04 17.25 1.49
C THR A 146 -0.88 16.11 1.92
N PRO A 147 -1.03 15.85 3.23
CA PRO A 147 -1.96 14.84 3.75
C PRO A 147 -3.44 15.21 3.62
N ASP A 148 -3.77 16.46 3.25
CA ASP A 148 -5.12 17.02 3.36
C ASP A 148 -6.19 16.24 2.59
N ILE A 149 -5.87 15.78 1.38
CA ILE A 149 -6.78 15.00 0.54
C ILE A 149 -7.11 13.66 1.20
N LEU A 150 -6.08 12.93 1.61
CA LEU A 150 -6.25 11.62 2.23
C LEU A 150 -6.89 11.75 3.62
N GLU A 151 -6.60 12.83 4.35
CA GLU A 151 -7.26 13.13 5.61
C GLU A 151 -8.76 13.41 5.41
N ALA A 152 -9.12 14.18 4.38
CA ALA A 152 -10.52 14.49 4.06
C ALA A 152 -11.32 13.21 3.73
N LEU A 153 -10.74 12.31 2.91
CA LEU A 153 -11.32 10.99 2.65
C LEU A 153 -11.46 10.19 3.95
N SER A 154 -10.39 10.11 4.74
CA SER A 154 -10.33 9.29 5.95
C SER A 154 -11.34 9.72 7.01
N LYS A 155 -11.56 11.02 7.19
CA LYS A 155 -12.60 11.55 8.10
C LYS A 155 -14.01 11.06 7.76
N SER A 156 -14.28 10.85 6.48
CA SER A 156 -15.60 10.39 6.01
C SER A 156 -15.71 8.87 5.96
N LEU A 157 -14.61 8.18 5.64
CA LEU A 157 -14.57 6.73 5.42
C LEU A 157 -14.27 5.93 6.69
N CYS A 158 -13.71 6.53 7.74
CA CYS A 158 -13.37 5.83 8.99
C CYS A 158 -14.56 5.23 9.75
N LYS A 159 -15.78 5.56 9.35
CA LYS A 159 -17.01 4.91 9.86
C LYS A 159 -17.15 3.46 9.38
N TYR A 160 -16.46 3.08 8.31
CA TYR A 160 -16.41 1.70 7.80
C TYR A 160 -15.28 0.94 8.51
N PRO A 161 -15.58 -0.19 9.17
CA PRO A 161 -14.57 -0.94 9.95
C PRO A 161 -13.49 -1.57 9.09
N ASN A 162 -13.75 -1.73 7.79
CA ASN A 162 -12.83 -2.28 6.80
C ASN A 162 -12.06 -1.20 6.01
N TYR A 163 -12.12 0.07 6.42
CA TYR A 163 -11.31 1.15 5.86
C TYR A 163 -10.04 1.36 6.67
N GLY A 164 -8.96 1.70 5.99
CA GLY A 164 -7.72 2.18 6.58
C GLY A 164 -6.89 3.01 5.61
N VAL A 165 -5.84 3.60 6.14
CA VAL A 165 -4.80 4.27 5.36
C VAL A 165 -3.59 3.35 5.29
N CYS A 166 -3.03 3.19 4.10
CA CYS A 166 -1.65 2.81 3.90
C CYS A 166 -0.80 4.08 3.85
N PHE A 167 0.12 4.23 4.79
CA PHE A 167 1.02 5.36 4.82
C PHE A 167 2.36 4.97 4.20
N ASP A 168 2.59 5.40 2.97
CA ASP A 168 3.91 5.28 2.38
C ASP A 168 4.80 6.40 2.89
N TYR A 169 5.79 6.02 3.70
CA TYR A 169 6.73 6.94 4.31
C TYR A 169 7.73 7.51 3.30
N ALA A 170 8.15 6.70 2.32
CA ALA A 170 9.08 7.14 1.28
C ALA A 170 8.44 8.21 0.37
N HIS A 171 7.16 8.04 -0.01
CA HIS A 171 6.39 9.06 -0.71
C HIS A 171 6.23 10.35 0.11
N ALA A 172 5.97 10.22 1.41
CA ALA A 172 5.85 11.38 2.28
C ALA A 172 7.19 12.17 2.39
N VAL A 173 8.32 11.47 2.42
CA VAL A 173 9.65 12.08 2.50
C VAL A 173 10.02 12.85 1.24
N ILE A 174 9.65 12.38 0.05
CA ILE A 174 9.91 13.09 -1.21
C ILE A 174 8.89 14.20 -1.49
N SER A 175 7.78 14.25 -0.74
CA SER A 175 6.80 15.31 -0.85
C SER A 175 7.34 16.64 -0.28
N PRO A 176 6.79 17.80 -0.66
CA PRO A 176 7.20 19.09 -0.09
C PRO A 176 6.76 19.27 1.38
N THR A 177 5.95 18.37 1.92
CA THR A 177 5.40 18.44 3.27
C THR A 177 6.19 17.53 4.22
N ALA A 178 6.59 18.06 5.37
CA ALA A 178 7.34 17.28 6.36
C ALA A 178 6.58 15.99 6.78
N PRO A 179 7.25 14.82 6.84
CA PRO A 179 6.62 13.55 7.20
C PRO A 179 5.91 13.54 8.56
N GLU A 180 6.37 14.38 9.49
CA GLU A 180 5.71 14.56 10.79
C GLU A 180 4.27 15.06 10.64
N LEU A 181 4.01 15.98 9.71
CA LEU A 181 2.65 16.48 9.47
C LEU A 181 1.75 15.38 8.91
N TRP A 182 2.28 14.56 8.00
CA TRP A 182 1.60 13.37 7.50
C TRP A 182 1.22 12.42 8.63
N ALA A 183 2.19 12.01 9.44
CA ALA A 183 1.97 11.10 10.56
C ALA A 183 0.97 11.66 11.58
N LYS A 184 1.06 12.95 11.91
CA LYS A 184 0.16 13.62 12.85
C LYS A 184 -1.29 13.68 12.36
N GLN A 185 -1.51 13.92 11.07
CA GLN A 185 -2.87 14.04 10.51
C GLN A 185 -3.48 12.66 10.23
N LEU A 186 -2.70 11.72 9.70
CA LEU A 186 -3.20 10.43 9.23
C LEU A 186 -3.08 9.30 10.26
N GLY A 187 -2.17 9.41 11.23
CA GLY A 187 -1.74 8.29 12.08
C GLY A 187 -2.89 7.47 12.69
N ARG A 188 -3.94 8.14 13.18
CA ARG A 188 -5.13 7.45 13.72
C ARG A 188 -5.91 6.59 12.72
N PHE A 189 -5.71 6.80 11.41
CA PHE A 189 -6.35 6.05 10.33
C PHE A 189 -5.43 4.99 9.73
N VAL A 190 -4.12 5.07 10.01
CA VAL A 190 -3.12 4.19 9.44
C VAL A 190 -3.30 2.78 9.99
N LYS A 191 -3.37 1.81 9.08
CA LYS A 191 -3.43 0.38 9.35
C LYS A 191 -2.24 -0.37 8.75
N HIS A 192 -1.60 0.23 7.76
CA HIS A 192 -0.49 -0.31 7.03
C HIS A 192 0.50 0.79 6.69
N VAL A 193 1.78 0.45 6.62
CA VAL A 193 2.87 1.39 6.32
C VAL A 193 3.76 0.75 5.28
N HIS A 194 4.08 1.46 4.21
CA HIS A 194 5.14 1.09 3.29
C HIS A 194 6.43 1.83 3.64
N ILE A 195 7.54 1.12 3.62
CA ILE A 195 8.87 1.69 3.80
C ILE A 195 9.85 1.15 2.76
N ASN A 196 10.58 2.04 2.17
CA ASN A 196 11.79 1.80 1.40
C ASN A 196 12.74 2.98 1.63
N ASP A 197 13.97 2.92 1.11
CA ASP A 197 14.87 4.06 1.17
C ASP A 197 15.01 4.71 -0.21
N ASN A 198 15.37 5.99 -0.22
CA ASN A 198 15.51 6.77 -1.44
C ASN A 198 16.56 7.90 -1.30
N ASP A 199 16.72 8.70 -2.35
CA ASP A 199 17.64 9.82 -2.40
C ASP A 199 17.05 11.17 -1.93
N LEU A 200 15.83 11.17 -1.36
CA LEU A 200 14.98 12.31 -0.97
C LEU A 200 14.42 13.09 -2.17
N VAL A 201 14.45 12.50 -3.36
CA VAL A 201 13.98 13.14 -4.60
C VAL A 201 13.12 12.18 -5.43
N SER A 202 13.56 10.92 -5.52
CA SER A 202 12.96 9.90 -6.39
C SER A 202 12.53 8.70 -5.56
N ASP A 203 11.42 8.09 -5.93
CA ASP A 203 10.96 6.84 -5.35
C ASP A 203 11.79 5.67 -5.92
N LEU A 204 12.83 5.26 -5.18
CA LEU A 204 13.86 4.33 -5.68
C LEU A 204 13.70 2.90 -5.14
N HIS A 205 12.87 2.68 -4.14
CA HIS A 205 12.68 1.37 -3.49
C HIS A 205 13.99 0.68 -3.07
N LEU A 206 14.96 1.47 -2.55
CA LEU A 206 16.24 0.95 -2.05
C LEU A 206 16.03 0.18 -0.73
N ALA A 207 16.95 -0.72 -0.43
CA ALA A 207 16.99 -1.34 0.89
C ALA A 207 17.08 -0.29 1.99
N TRP A 208 16.38 -0.52 3.09
CA TRP A 208 16.32 0.37 4.25
C TRP A 208 17.70 0.60 4.86
N GLY A 209 18.25 1.78 4.67
CA GLY A 209 19.60 2.15 5.07
C GLY A 209 20.55 2.42 3.91
N ASN A 210 20.15 2.16 2.67
CA ASN A 210 20.99 2.35 1.47
C ASN A 210 20.71 3.69 0.77
N GLY A 211 19.76 4.48 1.27
CA GLY A 211 19.45 5.80 0.76
C GLY A 211 19.83 6.92 1.73
N LYS A 212 19.02 7.97 1.76
CA LYS A 212 19.25 9.18 2.56
C LYS A 212 18.17 9.42 3.61
N ILE A 213 17.17 8.55 3.73
CA ILE A 213 16.09 8.71 4.71
C ILE A 213 16.66 8.62 6.13
N ASN A 214 16.25 9.56 6.99
CA ASN A 214 16.54 9.47 8.41
C ASN A 214 15.63 8.45 9.08
N ARG A 215 16.11 7.23 9.24
CA ARG A 215 15.37 6.10 9.78
C ARG A 215 14.90 6.33 11.23
N LYS A 216 15.65 7.08 12.03
CA LYS A 216 15.27 7.40 13.41
C LYS A 216 14.02 8.26 13.47
N ASP A 217 13.84 9.18 12.51
CA ASP A 217 12.63 9.98 12.41
C ASP A 217 11.42 9.10 12.10
N PHE A 218 11.58 8.13 11.18
CA PHE A 218 10.52 7.15 10.92
C PHE A 218 10.14 6.37 12.18
N TYR A 219 11.12 5.82 12.90
CA TYR A 219 10.86 5.03 14.11
C TYR A 219 10.10 5.84 15.17
N ALA A 220 10.52 7.07 15.40
CA ALA A 220 9.85 7.96 16.35
C ALA A 220 8.42 8.30 15.92
N LEU A 221 8.18 8.55 14.63
CA LEU A 221 6.84 8.83 14.10
C LEU A 221 5.94 7.59 14.15
N TYR A 222 6.48 6.41 13.81
CA TYR A 222 5.74 5.17 13.88
C TYR A 222 5.27 4.88 15.32
N GLU A 223 6.19 4.93 16.28
CA GLU A 223 5.88 4.71 17.70
C GLU A 223 4.86 5.70 18.25
N ALA A 224 4.96 6.97 17.83
CA ALA A 224 4.10 8.04 18.35
C ALA A 224 2.69 8.04 17.75
N TYR A 225 2.53 7.67 16.49
CA TYR A 225 1.28 7.92 15.76
C TYR A 225 0.61 6.67 15.18
N MET A 226 1.35 5.57 14.95
CA MET A 226 0.83 4.39 14.24
C MET A 226 1.41 3.05 14.73
N PRO A 227 1.60 2.83 16.06
CA PRO A 227 2.36 1.69 16.58
C PRO A 227 1.71 0.33 16.28
N ASP A 228 0.41 0.31 15.97
CA ASP A 228 -0.35 -0.92 15.67
C ASP A 228 -0.43 -1.23 14.17
N ALA A 229 0.12 -0.36 13.31
CA ALA A 229 0.09 -0.57 11.88
C ALA A 229 1.07 -1.67 11.45
N SER A 230 0.68 -2.51 10.49
CA SER A 230 1.62 -3.43 9.86
C SER A 230 2.60 -2.67 8.97
N ILE A 231 3.82 -3.19 8.81
CA ILE A 231 4.86 -2.55 8.00
C ILE A 231 5.25 -3.49 6.86
N LEU A 232 5.21 -2.98 5.63
CA LEU A 232 5.81 -3.60 4.45
C LEU A 232 7.22 -3.03 4.23
N ILE A 233 8.20 -3.91 4.11
CA ILE A 233 9.48 -3.57 3.49
C ILE A 233 9.27 -3.64 1.97
N GLU A 234 9.11 -2.49 1.34
CA GLU A 234 8.75 -2.39 -0.07
C GLU A 234 10.00 -2.29 -0.94
N THR A 235 10.60 -3.42 -1.21
CA THR A 235 11.81 -3.51 -2.04
C THR A 235 11.62 -4.48 -3.20
N SER A 236 12.42 -4.31 -4.26
CA SER A 236 12.25 -5.04 -5.52
C SER A 236 12.76 -6.49 -5.48
N CYS A 237 13.58 -6.85 -4.50
CA CYS A 237 14.15 -8.20 -4.38
C CYS A 237 14.25 -8.68 -2.93
N ILE A 238 14.39 -9.99 -2.77
CA ILE A 238 14.48 -10.61 -1.43
C ILE A 238 15.78 -10.26 -0.70
N GLU A 239 16.85 -9.98 -1.42
CA GLU A 239 18.13 -9.58 -0.86
C GLU A 239 18.01 -8.24 -0.14
N ASP A 240 17.39 -7.24 -0.78
CA ASP A 240 17.13 -5.92 -0.22
C ASP A 240 16.14 -5.99 0.96
N SER A 241 15.16 -6.89 0.88
CA SER A 241 14.24 -7.13 2.00
C SER A 241 14.96 -7.71 3.22
N LYS A 242 15.90 -8.64 3.01
CA LYS A 242 16.72 -9.21 4.10
C LYS A 242 17.65 -8.16 4.71
N GLU A 243 18.32 -7.37 3.87
CA GLU A 243 19.20 -6.28 4.31
C GLU A 243 18.43 -5.25 5.14
N SER A 244 17.28 -4.82 4.65
CA SER A 244 16.36 -3.90 5.35
C SER A 244 15.95 -4.44 6.72
N PHE A 245 15.54 -5.69 6.78
CA PHE A 245 15.12 -6.34 8.02
C PHE A 245 16.26 -6.41 9.05
N GLU A 246 17.45 -6.83 8.62
CA GLU A 246 18.62 -6.89 9.49
C GLU A 246 19.07 -5.50 9.95
N GLN A 247 18.96 -4.49 9.11
CA GLN A 247 19.25 -3.10 9.49
C GLN A 247 18.30 -2.61 10.59
N MET A 248 16.99 -2.85 10.44
CA MET A 248 15.99 -2.46 11.44
C MET A 248 16.22 -3.19 12.79
N LYS A 249 16.65 -4.45 12.74
CA LYS A 249 17.00 -5.25 13.92
C LYS A 249 18.27 -4.70 14.62
N GLN A 250 19.32 -4.37 13.85
CA GLN A 250 20.54 -3.79 14.40
C GLN A 250 20.32 -2.42 15.05
N GLU A 251 19.36 -1.65 14.55
CA GLU A 251 18.97 -0.35 15.10
C GLU A 251 18.02 -0.47 16.30
N GLY A 252 17.61 -1.69 16.67
CA GLY A 252 16.75 -1.95 17.83
C GLY A 252 15.27 -1.62 17.62
N PHE A 253 14.86 -1.37 16.38
CA PHE A 253 13.45 -1.15 16.06
C PHE A 253 12.63 -2.46 16.12
N LEU A 254 13.24 -3.56 15.69
CA LEU A 254 12.66 -4.90 15.85
C LEU A 254 13.21 -5.56 17.09
N THR A 255 12.35 -5.87 18.05
CA THR A 255 12.69 -6.73 19.20
C THR A 255 12.62 -8.20 18.78
N GLU A 256 13.46 -9.05 19.44
CA GLU A 256 13.45 -10.51 19.22
C GLU A 256 12.11 -11.14 19.58
#